data_586673408613809243443d53b91117aa
#
_entry.id   586673408613809243443d53b91117aa
#
_cell.length_a   1.000
_cell.length_b   1.000
_cell.length_c   1.000
_cell.angle_alpha   90.00
_cell.angle_beta   90.00
_cell.angle_gamma   90.00
#
_symmetry.space_group_name_H-M   'P 1'
#
loop_
_entity.id
_entity.type
_entity.pdbx_description
1 polymer ?
#
loop_
_entity_poly.entity_id
_entity_poly.type
_entity_poly.pdbx_seq_one_letter_code
_entity_poly.pdbx_strand_id
1 'polypeptide(L)'
;MADQILTKETILDTAEEVLRRFGPKKTSVVDVARALNVSHGTIYRHYPSKAALKEAVAERWLHSISEPLAAVFNQDCSATERLYLWVKTLIQIKHSKVKEDPALFAMYSMLVEESVKAVDTHIQELIGQIIPIVEAGIASGEFKSTDAAGTASGVFMATARFHHPALAKEWASPTIEQEFEIVWKLILSGIVK
;
A
#
# COMPACT_ATOMS: atom_id res chain seq x y z
N MET A 1 -20.86 11.28 -31.95
CA MET A 1 -20.28 11.12 -30.58
C MET A 1 -19.14 10.15 -30.73
N ALA A 2 -17.91 10.59 -30.43
CA ALA A 2 -16.74 9.74 -30.56
C ALA A 2 -16.93 8.53 -29.63
N ASP A 3 -16.78 7.33 -30.18
CA ASP A 3 -16.71 6.09 -29.42
C ASP A 3 -15.50 6.18 -28.51
N GLN A 4 -15.72 6.56 -27.25
CA GLN A 4 -14.66 6.65 -26.26
C GLN A 4 -14.22 5.22 -26.02
N ILE A 5 -13.01 4.87 -26.49
CA ILE A 5 -12.46 3.52 -26.33
C ILE A 5 -12.44 3.22 -24.83
N LEU A 6 -13.25 2.25 -24.41
CA LEU A 6 -13.32 1.82 -23.02
C LEU A 6 -11.98 1.18 -22.62
N THR A 7 -11.25 1.84 -21.75
CA THR A 7 -9.96 1.33 -21.22
C THR A 7 -10.16 0.62 -19.88
N LYS A 8 -9.17 -0.20 -19.48
CA LYS A 8 -9.15 -0.79 -18.15
C LYS A 8 -9.17 0.28 -17.05
N GLU A 9 -8.47 1.39 -17.26
CA GLU A 9 -8.42 2.53 -16.33
C GLU A 9 -9.79 3.16 -16.14
N THR A 10 -10.48 3.49 -17.23
CA THR A 10 -11.85 4.05 -17.15
C THR A 10 -12.81 3.12 -16.40
N ILE A 11 -12.66 1.80 -16.57
CA ILE A 11 -13.45 0.81 -15.83
C ILE A 11 -13.12 0.84 -14.36
N LEU A 12 -11.82 0.91 -14.00
CA LEU A 12 -11.38 0.95 -12.60
C LEU A 12 -11.82 2.25 -11.91
N ASP A 13 -11.71 3.40 -12.59
CA ASP A 13 -12.19 4.69 -12.06
C ASP A 13 -13.68 4.63 -11.71
N THR A 14 -14.46 4.14 -12.65
CA THR A 14 -15.92 4.00 -12.44
C THR A 14 -16.24 2.95 -11.38
N ALA A 15 -15.48 1.84 -11.34
CA ALA A 15 -15.67 0.82 -10.32
C ALA A 15 -15.37 1.37 -8.91
N GLU A 16 -14.36 2.21 -8.77
CA GLU A 16 -14.03 2.89 -7.52
C GLU A 16 -15.14 3.84 -7.07
N GLU A 17 -15.67 4.66 -7.97
CA GLU A 17 -16.81 5.53 -7.68
C GLU A 17 -18.06 4.76 -7.23
N VAL A 18 -18.37 3.66 -7.91
CA VAL A 18 -19.52 2.80 -7.59
C VAL A 18 -19.29 2.09 -6.24
N LEU A 19 -18.08 1.59 -5.99
CA LEU A 19 -17.70 1.00 -4.71
C LEU A 19 -17.79 2.02 -3.56
N ARG A 20 -17.32 3.24 -3.79
CA ARG A 20 -17.42 4.33 -2.82
C ARG A 20 -18.88 4.66 -2.46
N ARG A 21 -19.75 4.68 -3.46
CA ARG A 21 -21.18 5.02 -3.30
C ARG A 21 -21.99 3.92 -2.62
N PHE A 22 -21.76 2.65 -2.97
CA PHE A 22 -22.62 1.52 -2.57
C PHE A 22 -21.93 0.55 -1.61
N GLY A 23 -20.63 0.65 -1.45
CA GLY A 23 -19.79 -0.26 -0.67
C GLY A 23 -19.44 -1.57 -1.41
N PRO A 24 -18.37 -2.28 -0.97
CA PRO A 24 -17.86 -3.47 -1.66
C PRO A 24 -18.84 -4.63 -1.73
N LYS A 25 -19.68 -4.78 -0.71
CA LYS A 25 -20.66 -5.89 -0.64
C LYS A 25 -21.80 -5.73 -1.64
N LYS A 26 -22.29 -4.50 -1.83
CA LYS A 26 -23.47 -4.21 -2.68
C LYS A 26 -23.12 -3.94 -4.15
N THR A 27 -21.88 -3.54 -4.44
CA THR A 27 -21.45 -3.24 -5.81
C THR A 27 -21.40 -4.50 -6.68
N SER A 28 -21.93 -4.42 -7.88
CA SER A 28 -21.87 -5.46 -8.90
C SER A 28 -21.23 -4.95 -10.21
N VAL A 29 -20.79 -5.88 -11.07
CA VAL A 29 -20.30 -5.55 -12.42
C VAL A 29 -21.37 -4.84 -13.24
N VAL A 30 -22.64 -5.16 -13.01
CA VAL A 30 -23.80 -4.53 -13.70
C VAL A 30 -23.92 -3.05 -13.32
N ASP A 31 -23.62 -2.69 -12.07
CA ASP A 31 -23.67 -1.29 -11.63
C ASP A 31 -22.57 -0.46 -12.29
N VAL A 32 -21.37 -1.04 -12.43
CA VAL A 32 -20.25 -0.40 -13.15
C VAL A 32 -20.57 -0.26 -14.64
N ALA A 33 -21.12 -1.31 -15.27
CA ALA A 33 -21.54 -1.26 -16.68
C ALA A 33 -22.63 -0.20 -16.92
N ARG A 34 -23.60 -0.09 -16.00
CA ARG A 34 -24.64 0.94 -16.05
C ARG A 34 -24.07 2.34 -15.92
N ALA A 35 -23.12 2.55 -15.01
CA ALA A 35 -22.47 3.84 -14.83
C ALA A 35 -21.67 4.28 -16.09
N LEU A 36 -21.08 3.32 -16.78
CA LEU A 36 -20.35 3.54 -18.05
C LEU A 36 -21.26 3.54 -19.29
N ASN A 37 -22.55 3.27 -19.14
CA ASN A 37 -23.50 3.13 -20.25
C ASN A 37 -23.05 2.08 -21.30
N VAL A 38 -22.52 0.95 -20.83
CA VAL A 38 -22.10 -0.18 -21.67
C VAL A 38 -22.79 -1.48 -21.25
N SER A 39 -22.68 -2.53 -22.09
CA SER A 39 -23.16 -3.86 -21.69
C SER A 39 -22.24 -4.46 -20.59
N HIS A 40 -22.83 -5.26 -19.69
CA HIS A 40 -22.04 -5.98 -18.69
C HIS A 40 -21.04 -6.97 -19.34
N GLY A 41 -21.37 -7.53 -20.52
CA GLY A 41 -20.46 -8.34 -21.31
C GLY A 41 -19.22 -7.56 -21.77
N THR A 42 -19.32 -6.25 -21.94
CA THR A 42 -18.17 -5.40 -22.25
C THR A 42 -17.18 -5.35 -21.08
N ILE A 43 -17.68 -5.23 -19.85
CA ILE A 43 -16.83 -5.26 -18.66
C ILE A 43 -16.16 -6.63 -18.49
N TYR A 44 -16.90 -7.72 -18.70
CA TYR A 44 -16.36 -9.09 -18.57
C TYR A 44 -15.24 -9.41 -19.55
N ARG A 45 -15.13 -8.71 -20.69
CA ARG A 45 -13.97 -8.83 -21.60
C ARG A 45 -12.68 -8.31 -20.98
N HIS A 46 -12.77 -7.34 -20.07
CA HIS A 46 -11.62 -6.75 -19.38
C HIS A 46 -11.34 -7.43 -18.03
N TYR A 47 -12.42 -7.76 -17.31
CA TYR A 47 -12.37 -8.37 -15.97
C TYR A 47 -13.33 -9.56 -15.93
N PRO A 48 -12.84 -10.81 -15.95
CA PRO A 48 -13.65 -12.01 -16.19
C PRO A 48 -14.65 -12.33 -15.06
N SER A 49 -14.56 -11.65 -13.91
CA SER A 49 -15.46 -11.84 -12.79
C SER A 49 -15.58 -10.57 -11.94
N LYS A 50 -16.59 -10.53 -11.06
CA LYS A 50 -16.71 -9.49 -10.02
C LYS A 50 -15.49 -9.49 -9.10
N ALA A 51 -14.98 -10.67 -8.74
CA ALA A 51 -13.79 -10.83 -7.91
C ALA A 51 -12.55 -10.23 -8.60
N ALA A 52 -12.33 -10.54 -9.88
CA ALA A 52 -11.22 -9.98 -10.65
C ALA A 52 -11.28 -8.44 -10.76
N LEU A 53 -12.46 -7.86 -10.91
CA LEU A 53 -12.63 -6.40 -10.91
C LEU A 53 -12.29 -5.80 -9.54
N LYS A 54 -12.78 -6.39 -8.45
CA LYS A 54 -12.49 -5.95 -7.09
C LYS A 54 -10.99 -6.07 -6.76
N GLU A 55 -10.37 -7.18 -7.16
CA GLU A 55 -8.94 -7.42 -6.98
C GLU A 55 -8.12 -6.34 -7.70
N ALA A 56 -8.46 -6.03 -8.95
CA ALA A 56 -7.78 -4.98 -9.71
C ALA A 56 -7.95 -3.57 -9.09
N VAL A 57 -9.11 -3.26 -8.51
CA VAL A 57 -9.30 -2.00 -7.75
C VAL A 57 -8.44 -2.01 -6.49
N ALA A 58 -8.38 -3.13 -5.76
CA ALA A 58 -7.54 -3.27 -4.57
C ALA A 58 -6.03 -3.14 -4.92
N GLU A 59 -5.58 -3.83 -5.96
CA GLU A 59 -4.19 -3.75 -6.46
C GLU A 59 -3.81 -2.31 -6.80
N ARG A 60 -4.66 -1.59 -7.54
CA ARG A 60 -4.42 -0.19 -7.90
C ARG A 60 -4.28 0.70 -6.66
N TRP A 61 -5.14 0.52 -5.67
CA TRP A 61 -5.04 1.27 -4.42
C TRP A 61 -3.77 0.94 -3.64
N LEU A 62 -3.41 -0.33 -3.52
CA LEU A 62 -2.18 -0.78 -2.86
C LEU A 62 -0.95 -0.22 -3.58
N HIS A 63 -0.94 -0.23 -4.92
CA HIS A 63 0.13 0.36 -5.73
C HIS A 63 0.28 1.87 -5.48
N SER A 64 -0.82 2.59 -5.29
CA SER A 64 -0.77 4.03 -4.91
C SER A 64 -0.11 4.30 -3.55
N ILE A 65 0.15 3.26 -2.76
CA ILE A 65 0.90 3.34 -1.50
C ILE A 65 2.38 3.02 -1.75
N SER A 66 2.69 1.99 -2.55
CA SER A 66 4.06 1.52 -2.77
C SER A 66 4.85 2.36 -3.78
N GLU A 67 4.20 2.88 -4.82
CA GLU A 67 4.85 3.65 -5.88
C GLU A 67 5.61 4.89 -5.37
N PRO A 68 5.02 5.77 -4.53
CA PRO A 68 5.70 6.98 -4.06
C PRO A 68 6.95 6.69 -3.22
N LEU A 69 7.05 5.51 -2.62
CA LEU A 69 8.20 5.11 -1.80
C LEU A 69 9.48 4.96 -2.63
N ALA A 70 9.36 4.68 -3.92
CA ALA A 70 10.50 4.60 -4.84
C ALA A 70 11.30 5.90 -4.90
N ALA A 71 10.67 7.06 -4.67
CA ALA A 71 11.35 8.35 -4.67
C ALA A 71 12.39 8.48 -3.55
N VAL A 72 12.28 7.70 -2.47
CA VAL A 72 13.25 7.69 -1.37
C VAL A 72 14.62 7.21 -1.83
N PHE A 73 14.70 6.36 -2.85
CA PHE A 73 15.98 5.87 -3.40
C PHE A 73 16.83 6.95 -4.06
N ASN A 74 16.21 8.03 -4.55
CA ASN A 74 16.89 9.10 -5.24
C ASN A 74 17.47 10.16 -4.29
N GLN A 75 17.32 9.98 -2.99
CA GLN A 75 17.85 10.92 -1.99
C GLN A 75 19.32 10.64 -1.71
N ASP A 76 20.13 11.71 -1.66
CA ASP A 76 21.54 11.63 -1.30
C ASP A 76 21.68 11.63 0.24
N CYS A 77 21.64 10.44 0.83
CA CYS A 77 21.71 10.24 2.27
C CYS A 77 22.29 8.85 2.60
N SER A 78 22.68 8.66 3.86
CA SER A 78 23.16 7.37 4.37
C SER A 78 22.09 6.27 4.26
N ALA A 79 22.52 5.01 4.33
CA ALA A 79 21.59 3.88 4.31
C ALA A 79 20.67 3.90 5.53
N THR A 80 21.18 4.31 6.69
CA THR A 80 20.42 4.47 7.94
C THR A 80 19.32 5.52 7.79
N GLU A 81 19.64 6.69 7.24
CA GLU A 81 18.67 7.76 6.99
C GLU A 81 17.65 7.35 5.93
N ARG A 82 18.09 6.67 4.87
CA ARG A 82 17.20 6.18 3.80
C ARG A 82 16.19 5.17 4.33
N LEU A 83 16.61 4.25 5.18
CA LEU A 83 15.73 3.28 5.82
C LEU A 83 14.69 3.97 6.71
N TYR A 84 15.11 4.96 7.51
CA TYR A 84 14.20 5.77 8.31
C TYR A 84 13.18 6.52 7.46
N LEU A 85 13.66 7.20 6.43
CA LEU A 85 12.79 7.97 5.50
C LEU A 85 11.79 7.06 4.79
N TRP A 86 12.21 5.86 4.37
CA TRP A 86 11.32 4.92 3.72
C TRP A 86 10.17 4.50 4.65
N VAL A 87 10.48 4.11 5.89
CA VAL A 87 9.45 3.70 6.87
C VAL A 87 8.56 4.88 7.25
N LYS A 88 9.12 6.07 7.50
CA LYS A 88 8.34 7.27 7.81
C LYS A 88 7.43 7.68 6.66
N THR A 89 7.89 7.59 5.42
CA THR A 89 7.10 7.89 4.24
C THR A 89 5.93 6.92 4.12
N LEU A 90 6.13 5.61 4.32
CA LEU A 90 5.04 4.62 4.34
C LEU A 90 3.98 4.95 5.40
N ILE A 91 4.43 5.28 6.62
CA ILE A 91 3.55 5.69 7.72
C ILE A 91 2.75 6.93 7.32
N GLN A 92 3.42 7.97 6.82
CA GLN A 92 2.79 9.23 6.42
C GLN A 92 1.74 9.04 5.32
N ILE A 93 2.06 8.27 4.28
CA ILE A 93 1.12 7.97 3.19
C ILE A 93 -0.15 7.32 3.76
N LYS A 94 -0.01 6.31 4.61
CA LYS A 94 -1.18 5.61 5.18
C LYS A 94 -1.98 6.49 6.13
N HIS A 95 -1.32 7.28 6.96
CA HIS A 95 -1.99 8.22 7.88
C HIS A 95 -2.72 9.34 7.12
N SER A 96 -2.14 9.87 6.04
CA SER A 96 -2.80 10.87 5.18
C SER A 96 -4.06 10.32 4.56
N LYS A 97 -4.02 9.10 4.01
CA LYS A 97 -5.22 8.45 3.44
C LYS A 97 -6.37 8.31 4.45
N VAL A 98 -6.06 8.01 5.72
CA VAL A 98 -7.08 7.95 6.79
C VAL A 98 -7.64 9.33 7.10
N LYS A 99 -6.80 10.38 7.12
CA LYS A 99 -7.22 11.74 7.46
C LYS A 99 -8.01 12.41 6.35
N GLU A 100 -7.58 12.22 5.09
CA GLU A 100 -8.17 12.88 3.92
C GLU A 100 -9.55 12.31 3.57
N ASP A 101 -9.71 10.99 3.61
CA ASP A 101 -10.98 10.33 3.32
C ASP A 101 -11.13 9.03 4.15
N PRO A 102 -11.59 9.14 5.41
CA PRO A 102 -11.79 7.98 6.29
C PRO A 102 -12.77 6.95 5.71
N ALA A 103 -13.78 7.41 4.96
CA ALA A 103 -14.77 6.52 4.37
C ALA A 103 -14.18 5.71 3.20
N LEU A 104 -13.38 6.35 2.37
CA LEU A 104 -12.65 5.70 1.29
C LEU A 104 -11.63 4.70 1.84
N PHE A 105 -10.87 5.09 2.86
CA PHE A 105 -9.92 4.19 3.52
C PHE A 105 -10.62 2.95 4.10
N ALA A 106 -11.75 3.13 4.78
CA ALA A 106 -12.53 2.01 5.33
C ALA A 106 -13.04 1.08 4.22
N MET A 107 -13.52 1.65 3.11
CA MET A 107 -13.96 0.90 1.93
C MET A 107 -12.81 0.04 1.36
N TYR A 108 -11.64 0.61 1.18
CA TYR A 108 -10.47 -0.12 0.68
C TYR A 108 -9.97 -1.17 1.67
N SER A 109 -9.98 -0.87 2.98
CA SER A 109 -9.61 -1.86 4.00
C SER A 109 -10.49 -3.11 3.92
N MET A 110 -11.80 -2.93 3.74
CA MET A 110 -12.72 -4.06 3.54
C MET A 110 -12.47 -4.82 2.22
N LEU A 111 -12.10 -4.10 1.16
CA LEU A 111 -11.83 -4.71 -0.14
C LEU A 111 -10.55 -5.54 -0.11
N VAL A 112 -9.53 -5.03 0.56
CA VAL A 112 -8.22 -5.67 0.75
C VAL A 112 -8.33 -6.92 1.61
N GLU A 113 -9.15 -6.92 2.67
CA GLU A 113 -9.42 -8.12 3.48
C GLU A 113 -9.98 -9.31 2.65
N GLU A 114 -10.74 -9.01 1.58
CA GLU A 114 -11.26 -10.02 0.65
C GLU A 114 -10.22 -10.46 -0.41
N SER A 115 -9.09 -9.75 -0.55
CA SER A 115 -8.11 -9.88 -1.64
C SER A 115 -6.74 -10.35 -1.13
N VAL A 116 -6.68 -11.54 -0.51
CA VAL A 116 -5.48 -12.08 0.15
C VAL A 116 -4.25 -12.05 -0.76
N LYS A 117 -4.40 -12.46 -2.02
CA LYS A 117 -3.28 -12.48 -2.98
C LYS A 117 -2.73 -11.08 -3.25
N ALA A 118 -3.60 -10.09 -3.45
CA ALA A 118 -3.17 -8.70 -3.67
C ALA A 118 -2.42 -8.15 -2.46
N VAL A 119 -2.87 -8.50 -1.25
CA VAL A 119 -2.19 -8.14 0.01
C VAL A 119 -0.82 -8.76 0.10
N ASP A 120 -0.71 -10.07 -0.12
CA ASP A 120 0.56 -10.79 -0.05
C ASP A 120 1.56 -10.22 -1.07
N THR A 121 1.12 -9.98 -2.31
CA THR A 121 1.95 -9.35 -3.35
C THR A 121 2.42 -7.97 -2.92
N HIS A 122 1.54 -7.13 -2.37
CA HIS A 122 1.89 -5.80 -1.89
C HIS A 122 2.90 -5.84 -0.73
N ILE A 123 2.72 -6.75 0.24
CA ILE A 123 3.67 -6.91 1.35
C ILE A 123 5.05 -7.32 0.81
N GLN A 124 5.11 -8.26 -0.13
CA GLN A 124 6.37 -8.67 -0.76
C GLN A 124 7.02 -7.53 -1.55
N GLU A 125 6.24 -6.70 -2.23
CA GLU A 125 6.73 -5.51 -2.92
C GLU A 125 7.33 -4.50 -1.92
N LEU A 126 6.64 -4.21 -0.81
CA LEU A 126 7.14 -3.30 0.21
C LEU A 126 8.44 -3.80 0.86
N ILE A 127 8.50 -5.08 1.23
CA ILE A 127 9.73 -5.68 1.78
C ILE A 127 10.83 -5.66 0.73
N GLY A 128 10.50 -5.97 -0.53
CA GLY A 128 11.43 -5.92 -1.66
C GLY A 128 12.06 -4.55 -1.88
N GLN A 129 11.37 -3.47 -1.55
CA GLN A 129 11.94 -2.12 -1.59
C GLN A 129 12.92 -1.85 -0.43
N ILE A 130 12.77 -2.49 0.72
CA ILE A 130 13.69 -2.31 1.86
C ILE A 130 15.02 -3.05 1.63
N ILE A 131 14.98 -4.21 0.98
CA ILE A 131 16.15 -5.08 0.78
C ILE A 131 17.37 -4.31 0.23
N PRO A 132 17.27 -3.57 -0.91
CA PRO A 132 18.42 -2.84 -1.46
C PRO A 132 18.94 -1.73 -0.54
N ILE A 133 18.11 -1.16 0.34
CA ILE A 133 18.57 -0.20 1.34
C ILE A 133 19.45 -0.90 2.37
N VAL A 134 19.04 -2.07 2.83
CA VAL A 134 19.82 -2.88 3.79
C VAL A 134 21.11 -3.38 3.15
N GLU A 135 21.08 -3.86 1.91
CA GLU A 135 22.27 -4.28 1.16
C GLU A 135 23.29 -3.15 1.01
N ALA A 136 22.82 -1.95 0.66
CA ALA A 136 23.67 -0.76 0.56
C ALA A 136 24.32 -0.42 1.92
N GLY A 137 23.56 -0.50 3.02
CA GLY A 137 24.08 -0.26 4.38
C GLY A 137 25.11 -1.31 4.82
N ILE A 138 24.94 -2.57 4.43
CA ILE A 138 25.94 -3.63 4.66
C ILE A 138 27.21 -3.34 3.85
N ALA A 139 27.05 -2.99 2.57
CA ALA A 139 28.17 -2.71 1.67
C ALA A 139 28.97 -1.47 2.09
N SER A 140 28.30 -0.41 2.57
CA SER A 140 28.97 0.79 3.11
C SER A 140 29.59 0.60 4.50
N GLY A 141 29.25 -0.50 5.17
CA GLY A 141 29.71 -0.79 6.53
C GLY A 141 28.91 -0.08 7.64
N GLU A 142 27.81 0.58 7.32
CA GLU A 142 26.89 1.17 8.31
C GLU A 142 26.13 0.08 9.08
N PHE A 143 25.71 -0.99 8.38
CA PHE A 143 24.99 -2.10 9.00
C PHE A 143 25.90 -3.29 9.24
N LYS A 144 25.54 -4.10 10.24
CA LYS A 144 26.18 -5.40 10.50
C LYS A 144 26.01 -6.29 9.27
N SER A 145 27.00 -7.14 8.98
CA SER A 145 26.84 -8.17 7.96
C SER A 145 25.82 -9.20 8.43
N THR A 146 24.66 -9.23 7.77
CA THR A 146 23.51 -10.05 8.13
C THR A 146 22.73 -10.44 6.88
N ASP A 147 21.70 -11.27 7.04
CA ASP A 147 20.72 -11.55 5.99
C ASP A 147 19.90 -10.29 5.69
N ALA A 148 20.10 -9.69 4.51
CA ALA A 148 19.41 -8.47 4.11
C ALA A 148 17.88 -8.68 3.99
N ALA A 149 17.44 -9.82 3.46
CA ALA A 149 16.02 -10.11 3.29
C ALA A 149 15.32 -10.34 4.64
N GLY A 150 15.94 -11.11 5.54
CA GLY A 150 15.45 -11.30 6.89
C GLY A 150 15.43 -9.99 7.70
N THR A 151 16.46 -9.15 7.54
CA THR A 151 16.51 -7.83 8.19
C THR A 151 15.41 -6.90 7.67
N ALA A 152 15.20 -6.84 6.35
CA ALA A 152 14.14 -6.05 5.74
C ALA A 152 12.74 -6.48 6.24
N SER A 153 12.48 -7.79 6.27
CA SER A 153 11.24 -8.35 6.82
C SER A 153 11.08 -8.01 8.30
N GLY A 154 12.17 -8.11 9.09
CA GLY A 154 12.17 -7.76 10.51
C GLY A 154 11.82 -6.29 10.75
N VAL A 155 12.42 -5.37 9.99
CA VAL A 155 12.11 -3.93 10.05
C VAL A 155 10.64 -3.67 9.72
N PHE A 156 10.14 -4.26 8.62
CA PHE A 156 8.75 -4.12 8.20
C PHE A 156 7.77 -4.62 9.27
N MET A 157 8.01 -5.80 9.83
CA MET A 157 7.16 -6.38 10.88
C MET A 157 7.23 -5.60 12.19
N ALA A 158 8.42 -5.18 12.62
CA ALA A 158 8.60 -4.43 13.86
C ALA A 158 7.89 -3.06 13.82
N THR A 159 7.73 -2.48 12.64
CA THR A 159 7.06 -1.18 12.45
C THR A 159 5.56 -1.32 12.11
N ALA A 160 5.00 -2.54 12.06
CA ALA A 160 3.63 -2.81 11.62
C ALA A 160 2.57 -2.02 12.41
N ARG A 161 2.76 -1.79 13.72
CA ARG A 161 1.85 -0.98 14.55
C ARG A 161 1.57 0.40 13.93
N PHE A 162 2.53 0.98 13.25
CA PHE A 162 2.46 2.35 12.74
C PHE A 162 1.91 2.45 11.32
N HIS A 163 1.76 1.31 10.60
CA HIS A 163 1.30 1.33 9.21
C HIS A 163 0.33 0.20 8.84
N HIS A 164 0.04 -0.76 9.75
CA HIS A 164 -0.91 -1.84 9.46
C HIS A 164 -2.35 -1.34 9.55
N PRO A 165 -3.19 -1.46 8.49
CA PRO A 165 -4.54 -0.86 8.43
C PRO A 165 -5.47 -1.24 9.58
N ALA A 166 -5.36 -2.47 10.09
CA ALA A 166 -6.17 -2.93 11.23
C ALA A 166 -5.92 -2.13 12.52
N LEU A 167 -4.77 -1.44 12.62
CA LEU A 167 -4.38 -0.62 13.76
C LEU A 167 -4.59 0.89 13.53
N ALA A 168 -5.28 1.26 12.44
CA ALA A 168 -5.47 2.65 12.05
C ALA A 168 -6.11 3.53 13.16
N LYS A 169 -6.93 2.95 14.04
CA LYS A 169 -7.51 3.67 15.18
C LYS A 169 -6.46 4.13 16.20
N GLU A 170 -5.36 3.38 16.32
CA GLU A 170 -4.27 3.70 17.24
C GLU A 170 -3.38 4.85 16.72
N TRP A 171 -3.40 5.11 15.41
CA TRP A 171 -2.58 6.16 14.79
C TRP A 171 -2.97 7.59 15.22
N ALA A 172 -4.17 7.75 15.78
CA ALA A 172 -4.62 9.02 16.34
C ALA A 172 -4.09 9.28 17.77
N SER A 173 -3.34 8.31 18.36
CA SER A 173 -2.75 8.48 19.70
C SER A 173 -1.76 9.65 19.70
N PRO A 174 -1.79 10.54 20.71
CA PRO A 174 -0.84 11.64 20.83
C PRO A 174 0.60 11.15 21.08
N THR A 175 0.79 9.89 21.47
CA THR A 175 2.10 9.29 21.74
C THR A 175 2.64 8.46 20.58
N ILE A 176 1.90 8.30 19.49
CA ILE A 176 2.26 7.39 18.39
C ILE A 176 3.65 7.68 17.78
N GLU A 177 3.99 8.96 17.63
CA GLU A 177 5.31 9.37 17.13
C GLU A 177 6.42 9.02 18.12
N GLN A 178 6.21 9.23 19.41
CA GLN A 178 7.18 8.87 20.45
C GLN A 178 7.39 7.35 20.53
N GLU A 179 6.30 6.60 20.44
CA GLU A 179 6.34 5.14 20.40
C GLU A 179 7.09 4.62 19.18
N PHE A 180 6.90 5.25 18.01
CA PHE A 180 7.68 4.93 16.81
C PHE A 180 9.18 5.16 17.05
N GLU A 181 9.57 6.29 17.59
CA GLU A 181 10.99 6.60 17.84
C GLU A 181 11.65 5.62 18.83
N ILE A 182 10.90 5.10 19.82
CA ILE A 182 11.38 4.05 20.72
C ILE A 182 11.67 2.76 19.96
N VAL A 183 10.71 2.30 19.15
CA VAL A 183 10.86 1.10 18.32
C VAL A 183 11.97 1.28 17.31
N TRP A 184 12.06 2.45 16.67
CA TRP A 184 13.11 2.76 15.71
C TRP A 184 14.50 2.69 16.30
N LYS A 185 14.72 3.28 17.47
CA LYS A 185 16.01 3.19 18.20
C LYS A 185 16.38 1.74 18.51
N LEU A 186 15.39 0.92 18.90
CA LEU A 186 15.63 -0.51 19.15
C LEU A 186 16.06 -1.23 17.87
N ILE A 187 15.40 -0.98 16.74
CA ILE A 187 15.77 -1.53 15.43
C ILE A 187 17.21 -1.14 15.10
N LEU A 188 17.54 0.14 15.17
CA LEU A 188 18.90 0.63 14.87
C LEU A 188 19.97 -0.02 15.76
N SER A 189 19.71 -0.20 17.05
CA SER A 189 20.66 -0.86 17.96
C SER A 189 20.93 -2.32 17.57
N GLY A 190 19.98 -2.96 16.89
CA GLY A 190 20.10 -4.31 16.37
C GLY A 190 20.91 -4.41 15.08
N ILE A 191 20.79 -3.45 14.17
CA ILE A 191 21.32 -3.53 12.80
C ILE A 191 22.57 -2.66 12.54
N VAL A 192 22.72 -1.52 13.21
CA VAL A 192 23.89 -0.62 13.05
C VAL A 192 25.10 -1.21 13.76
N LYS A 193 26.30 -0.97 13.18
CA LYS A 193 27.59 -1.38 13.80
C LYS A 193 27.95 -0.53 15.00
#